data_71d62233ed75d8facdcbef591b4f7cb6
#
_entry.id   71d62233ed75d8facdcbef591b4f7cb6
#
_cell.length_a   1.000
_cell.length_b   1.000
_cell.length_c   1.000
_cell.angle_alpha   90.00
_cell.angle_beta   90.00
_cell.angle_gamma   90.00
#
_symmetry.space_group_name_H-M   'P 1'
#
loop_
_entity.id
_entity.type
_entity.pdbx_description
1 polymer ?
#
loop_
_entity_poly.entity_id
_entity_poly.type
_entity_poly.pdbx_seq_one_letter_code
_entity_poly.pdbx_strand_id
1 'polypeptide(L)'
;MAWGLADSKQPFLWAVRPGLVDGSDWIEPLPDGFMEIVGGLGHIVKWAPQQEVLAHPATGAFWTRSGWNSTLESICAGVPMICQPNFGDQRINARYVSDVWRVGIHLEYKMERKEMERAIRRIMVEAEGEEIRARNQALKKKIFRTLHVINLFAYQT
;
A
#
# COMPACT_ATOMS: atom_id res chain seq x y z
N MET A 1 8.92 2.68 11.20
CA MET A 1 7.79 3.11 10.33
C MET A 1 7.28 4.51 10.72
N ALA A 2 6.86 4.75 11.95
CA ALA A 2 6.26 6.03 12.39
C ALA A 2 7.01 7.28 11.89
N TRP A 3 8.28 7.42 12.23
CA TRP A 3 9.08 8.58 11.82
C TRP A 3 9.27 8.71 10.30
N GLY A 4 9.31 7.61 9.54
CA GLY A 4 9.38 7.67 8.08
C GLY A 4 8.10 8.24 7.46
N LEU A 5 6.94 7.92 8.04
CA LEU A 5 5.65 8.52 7.67
C LEU A 5 5.64 10.01 7.97
N ALA A 6 6.03 10.41 9.19
CA ALA A 6 6.08 11.82 9.60
C ALA A 6 7.00 12.66 8.69
N ASP A 7 8.20 12.14 8.39
CA ASP A 7 9.20 12.84 7.56
C ASP A 7 8.75 13.00 6.11
N SER A 8 7.95 12.09 5.59
CA SER A 8 7.44 12.17 4.23
C SER A 8 6.54 13.38 3.99
N LYS A 9 5.96 13.90 5.05
CA LYS A 9 4.96 15.01 5.04
C LYS A 9 3.77 14.74 4.12
N GLN A 10 3.49 13.47 3.85
CA GLN A 10 2.32 13.07 3.10
C GLN A 10 1.19 12.69 4.07
N PRO A 11 -0.06 13.02 3.74
CA PRO A 11 -1.21 12.54 4.51
C PRO A 11 -1.26 11.00 4.50
N PHE A 12 -1.60 10.40 5.63
CA PHE A 12 -1.72 8.94 5.71
C PHE A 12 -2.86 8.49 6.62
N LEU A 13 -3.41 7.33 6.26
CA LEU A 13 -4.26 6.52 7.10
C LEU A 13 -3.49 5.25 7.49
N TRP A 14 -3.29 5.02 8.77
CA TRP A 14 -2.56 3.88 9.27
C TRP A 14 -3.46 2.97 10.11
N ALA A 15 -3.79 1.80 9.59
CA ALA A 15 -4.52 0.77 10.33
C ALA A 15 -3.54 -0.06 11.17
N VAL A 16 -3.59 0.11 12.48
CA VAL A 16 -2.76 -0.60 13.47
C VAL A 16 -3.67 -1.51 14.29
N ARG A 17 -3.60 -2.81 14.06
CA ARG A 17 -4.41 -3.76 14.80
C ARG A 17 -3.97 -3.84 16.27
N PRO A 18 -4.90 -3.89 17.23
CA PRO A 18 -4.56 -4.19 18.62
C PRO A 18 -3.80 -5.51 18.74
N GLY A 19 -2.86 -5.57 19.70
CA GLY A 19 -2.05 -6.78 19.94
C GLY A 19 -0.94 -7.04 18.91
N LEU A 20 -0.61 -6.09 18.04
CA LEU A 20 0.54 -6.20 17.12
C LEU A 20 1.89 -6.10 17.83
N VAL A 21 1.92 -5.49 18.98
CA VAL A 21 3.12 -5.35 19.83
C VAL A 21 2.83 -6.00 21.17
N ASP A 22 3.63 -7.00 21.53
CA ASP A 22 3.49 -7.69 22.80
C ASP A 22 3.57 -6.70 23.98
N GLY A 23 2.61 -6.81 24.91
CA GLY A 23 2.55 -5.97 26.12
C GLY A 23 1.95 -4.57 25.91
N SER A 24 1.34 -4.28 24.76
CA SER A 24 0.61 -3.04 24.54
C SER A 24 -0.83 -3.28 24.12
N ASP A 25 -1.72 -2.38 24.54
CA ASP A 25 -3.14 -2.47 24.16
C ASP A 25 -3.39 -2.00 22.73
N TRP A 26 -2.65 -1.00 22.24
CA TRP A 26 -2.80 -0.50 20.88
C TRP A 26 -1.62 0.35 20.38
N ILE A 27 -1.68 1.70 20.54
CA ILE A 27 -0.73 2.66 19.96
C ILE A 27 0.33 3.17 20.96
N GLU A 28 0.33 2.66 22.17
CA GLU A 28 1.29 3.04 23.22
C GLU A 28 2.76 2.90 22.80
N PRO A 29 3.13 1.96 21.88
CA PRO A 29 4.50 1.87 21.38
C PRO A 29 4.88 2.93 20.36
N LEU A 30 3.96 3.85 20.00
CA LEU A 30 4.34 4.96 19.13
C LEU A 30 5.34 5.87 19.86
N PRO A 31 6.32 6.42 19.13
CA PRO A 31 7.29 7.32 19.74
C PRO A 31 6.64 8.53 20.38
N ASP A 32 7.18 8.98 21.52
CA ASP A 32 6.73 10.19 22.19
C ASP A 32 6.76 11.39 21.23
N GLY A 33 5.73 12.23 21.28
CA GLY A 33 5.61 13.40 20.41
C GLY A 33 5.24 13.09 18.96
N PHE A 34 5.03 11.81 18.58
CA PHE A 34 4.70 11.46 17.20
C PHE A 34 3.38 12.09 16.73
N MET A 35 2.34 12.02 17.53
CA MET A 35 1.02 12.56 17.18
C MET A 35 1.03 14.08 17.03
N GLU A 36 1.81 14.76 17.85
CA GLU A 36 1.97 16.23 17.80
C GLU A 36 2.71 16.65 16.51
N ILE A 37 3.75 15.89 16.12
CA ILE A 37 4.54 16.19 14.92
C ILE A 37 3.75 15.91 13.65
N VAL A 38 2.98 14.83 13.62
CA VAL A 38 2.15 14.46 12.49
C VAL A 38 0.95 15.42 12.33
N GLY A 39 0.40 15.89 13.45
CA GLY A 39 -0.74 16.82 13.44
C GLY A 39 -1.92 16.27 12.65
N GLY A 40 -2.52 17.10 11.80
CA GLY A 40 -3.66 16.71 10.96
C GLY A 40 -3.34 15.85 9.73
N LEU A 41 -2.05 15.51 9.49
CA LEU A 41 -1.65 14.69 8.33
C LEU A 41 -1.86 13.19 8.56
N GLY A 42 -1.89 12.73 9.80
CA GLY A 42 -1.97 11.31 10.12
C GLY A 42 -3.27 10.93 10.82
N HIS A 43 -3.93 9.90 10.28
CA HIS A 43 -5.04 9.25 10.95
C HIS A 43 -4.65 7.81 11.29
N ILE A 44 -4.71 7.45 12.58
CA ILE A 44 -4.42 6.11 13.06
C ILE A 44 -5.70 5.47 13.53
N VAL A 45 -6.00 4.28 13.02
CA VAL A 45 -7.24 3.55 13.32
C VAL A 45 -6.93 2.10 13.67
N LYS A 46 -7.80 1.46 14.44
CA LYS A 46 -7.68 0.03 14.78
C LYS A 46 -7.98 -0.86 13.57
N TRP A 47 -8.85 -0.40 12.70
CA TRP A 47 -9.32 -1.11 11.52
C TRP A 47 -9.89 -0.13 10.49
N ALA A 48 -9.82 -0.50 9.21
CA ALA A 48 -10.46 0.22 8.12
C ALA A 48 -10.99 -0.77 7.06
N PRO A 49 -12.08 -0.45 6.35
CA PRO A 49 -12.58 -1.25 5.23
C PRO A 49 -11.63 -1.10 4.04
N GLN A 50 -10.63 -1.99 3.92
CA GLN A 50 -9.50 -1.85 2.99
C GLN A 50 -9.92 -1.58 1.55
N GLN A 51 -10.93 -2.29 1.04
CA GLN A 51 -11.40 -2.13 -0.33
C GLN A 51 -12.01 -0.75 -0.57
N GLU A 52 -12.77 -0.23 0.38
CA GLU A 52 -13.36 1.12 0.29
C GLU A 52 -12.28 2.20 0.36
N VAL A 53 -11.31 2.04 1.26
CA VAL A 53 -10.16 2.94 1.35
C VAL A 53 -9.35 2.94 0.05
N LEU A 54 -9.07 1.77 -0.52
CA LEU A 54 -8.35 1.65 -1.79
C LEU A 54 -9.14 2.25 -2.96
N ALA A 55 -10.47 2.13 -2.95
CA ALA A 55 -11.32 2.71 -3.98
C ALA A 55 -11.48 4.23 -3.86
N HIS A 56 -11.11 4.83 -2.73
CA HIS A 56 -11.29 6.26 -2.51
C HIS A 56 -10.30 7.07 -3.38
N PRO A 57 -10.75 8.13 -4.09
CA PRO A 57 -9.90 8.88 -5.03
C PRO A 57 -8.72 9.61 -4.37
N ALA A 58 -8.76 9.87 -3.07
CA ALA A 58 -7.64 10.45 -2.33
C ALA A 58 -6.53 9.44 -2.01
N THR A 59 -6.73 8.13 -2.25
CA THR A 59 -5.72 7.12 -1.98
C THR A 59 -4.69 7.09 -3.10
N GLY A 60 -3.52 7.66 -2.84
CA GLY A 60 -2.42 7.77 -3.81
C GLY A 60 -1.49 6.55 -3.84
N ALA A 61 -1.32 5.85 -2.73
CA ALA A 61 -0.48 4.67 -2.61
C ALA A 61 -0.93 3.76 -1.45
N PHE A 62 -0.58 2.49 -1.52
CA PHE A 62 -0.87 1.49 -0.49
C PHE A 62 0.40 0.82 0.02
N TRP A 63 0.71 1.02 1.30
CA TRP A 63 1.78 0.30 1.97
C TRP A 63 1.28 -1.05 2.45
N THR A 64 1.86 -2.12 1.94
CA THR A 64 1.36 -3.48 2.18
C THR A 64 2.48 -4.48 2.46
N ARG A 65 2.16 -5.56 3.18
CA ARG A 65 3.01 -6.75 3.29
C ARG A 65 2.97 -7.63 2.04
N SER A 66 2.22 -7.23 1.01
CA SER A 66 2.09 -7.96 -0.27
C SER A 66 1.48 -9.36 -0.12
N GLY A 67 0.56 -9.54 0.82
CA GLY A 67 -0.32 -10.71 0.81
C GLY A 67 -1.16 -10.73 -0.48
N TRP A 68 -1.44 -11.93 -1.01
CA TRP A 68 -2.08 -12.06 -2.32
C TRP A 68 -3.39 -11.28 -2.45
N ASN A 69 -4.29 -11.40 -1.47
CA ASN A 69 -5.57 -10.68 -1.51
C ASN A 69 -5.38 -9.16 -1.55
N SER A 70 -4.53 -8.61 -0.69
CA SER A 70 -4.24 -7.17 -0.67
C SER A 70 -3.60 -6.69 -1.96
N THR A 71 -2.75 -7.53 -2.58
CA THR A 71 -2.14 -7.24 -3.88
C THR A 71 -3.21 -7.14 -4.97
N LEU A 72 -4.12 -8.10 -5.03
CA LEU A 72 -5.24 -8.10 -5.99
C LEU A 72 -6.18 -6.91 -5.78
N GLU A 73 -6.56 -6.62 -4.53
CA GLU A 73 -7.43 -5.50 -4.19
C GLU A 73 -6.82 -4.17 -4.64
N SER A 74 -5.51 -3.98 -4.40
CA SER A 74 -4.79 -2.77 -4.83
C SER A 74 -4.76 -2.63 -6.36
N ILE A 75 -4.48 -3.72 -7.10
CA ILE A 75 -4.49 -3.71 -8.56
C ILE A 75 -5.90 -3.42 -9.09
N CYS A 76 -6.92 -4.05 -8.52
CA CYS A 76 -8.33 -3.80 -8.91
C CYS A 76 -8.77 -2.37 -8.62
N ALA A 77 -8.27 -1.76 -7.55
CA ALA A 77 -8.48 -0.35 -7.26
C ALA A 77 -7.65 0.58 -8.17
N GLY A 78 -6.55 0.07 -8.72
CA GLY A 78 -5.61 0.86 -9.54
C GLY A 78 -4.67 1.72 -8.69
N VAL A 79 -4.38 1.27 -7.48
CA VAL A 79 -3.54 1.98 -6.49
C VAL A 79 -2.11 1.43 -6.50
N PRO A 80 -1.08 2.28 -6.66
CA PRO A 80 0.32 1.89 -6.54
C PRO A 80 0.66 1.29 -5.18
N MET A 81 1.58 0.34 -5.14
CA MET A 81 1.96 -0.33 -3.90
C MET A 81 3.38 -0.01 -3.45
N ILE A 82 3.54 0.16 -2.13
CA ILE A 82 4.83 0.08 -1.43
C ILE A 82 4.86 -1.28 -0.72
N CYS A 83 5.61 -2.21 -1.29
CA CYS A 83 5.67 -3.60 -0.84
C CYS A 83 6.78 -3.80 0.19
N GLN A 84 6.42 -4.17 1.41
CA GLN A 84 7.35 -4.55 2.47
C GLN A 84 7.05 -5.97 2.95
N PRO A 85 7.45 -7.00 2.18
CA PRO A 85 7.14 -8.38 2.50
C PRO A 85 7.87 -8.84 3.75
N ASN A 86 7.25 -9.73 4.50
CA ASN A 86 7.81 -10.32 5.71
C ASN A 86 8.26 -11.77 5.48
N PHE A 87 7.36 -12.62 4.99
CA PHE A 87 7.62 -14.05 4.82
C PHE A 87 6.78 -14.66 3.67
N GLY A 88 7.11 -15.90 3.30
CA GLY A 88 6.33 -16.75 2.41
C GLY A 88 6.12 -16.16 1.01
N ASP A 89 4.89 -16.28 0.53
CA ASP A 89 4.44 -15.80 -0.78
C ASP A 89 4.52 -14.28 -0.96
N GLN A 90 4.55 -13.53 0.14
CA GLN A 90 4.65 -12.07 0.11
C GLN A 90 5.87 -11.57 -0.67
N ARG A 91 7.02 -12.28 -0.57
CA ARG A 91 8.25 -11.93 -1.30
C ARG A 91 8.09 -12.13 -2.81
N ILE A 92 7.40 -13.20 -3.21
CA ILE A 92 7.11 -13.47 -4.62
C ILE A 92 6.15 -12.41 -5.15
N ASN A 93 5.07 -12.13 -4.42
CA ASN A 93 4.09 -11.12 -4.80
C ASN A 93 4.73 -9.74 -4.93
N ALA A 94 5.59 -9.34 -3.98
CA ALA A 94 6.31 -8.06 -4.02
C ALA A 94 7.19 -7.94 -5.27
N ARG A 95 7.91 -9.02 -5.67
CA ARG A 95 8.68 -9.06 -6.91
C ARG A 95 7.80 -8.94 -8.16
N TYR A 96 6.66 -9.60 -8.19
CA TYR A 96 5.72 -9.41 -9.30
C TYR A 96 5.27 -7.96 -9.40
N VAL A 97 4.92 -7.33 -8.28
CA VAL A 97 4.50 -5.92 -8.23
C VAL A 97 5.59 -4.98 -8.71
N SER A 98 6.86 -5.17 -8.28
CA SER A 98 7.95 -4.25 -8.59
C SER A 98 8.63 -4.54 -9.94
N ASP A 99 8.94 -5.81 -10.21
CA ASP A 99 9.84 -6.17 -11.31
C ASP A 99 9.07 -6.57 -12.57
N VAL A 100 7.95 -7.28 -12.42
CA VAL A 100 7.19 -7.82 -13.57
C VAL A 100 6.10 -6.84 -14.01
N TRP A 101 5.21 -6.47 -13.11
CA TRP A 101 4.10 -5.56 -13.44
C TRP A 101 4.50 -4.09 -13.36
N ARG A 102 5.50 -3.76 -12.57
CA ARG A 102 6.02 -2.41 -12.32
C ARG A 102 4.94 -1.43 -11.87
N VAL A 103 4.06 -1.91 -10.99
CA VAL A 103 2.93 -1.17 -10.43
C VAL A 103 3.13 -0.79 -8.96
N GLY A 104 4.36 -0.91 -8.47
CA GLY A 104 4.77 -0.55 -7.13
C GLY A 104 6.27 -0.65 -6.96
N ILE A 105 6.74 -0.42 -5.74
CA ILE A 105 8.14 -0.56 -5.35
C ILE A 105 8.28 -1.60 -4.25
N HIS A 106 9.40 -2.33 -4.26
CA HIS A 106 9.73 -3.33 -3.25
C HIS A 106 10.77 -2.74 -2.27
N LEU A 107 10.53 -2.94 -1.00
CA LEU A 107 11.39 -2.49 0.08
C LEU A 107 11.91 -3.69 0.87
N GLU A 108 13.18 -3.63 1.26
CA GLU A 108 13.80 -4.62 2.13
C GLU A 108 13.11 -4.67 3.51
N TYR A 109 13.20 -5.81 4.17
CA TYR A 109 12.52 -6.03 5.47
C TYR A 109 13.01 -5.08 6.57
N LYS A 110 14.33 -4.85 6.65
CA LYS A 110 14.93 -3.93 7.60
C LYS A 110 15.15 -2.58 6.92
N MET A 111 14.27 -1.64 7.19
CA MET A 111 14.36 -0.32 6.61
C MET A 111 14.70 0.74 7.63
N GLU A 112 15.62 1.59 7.23
CA GLU A 112 15.90 2.82 7.95
C GLU A 112 14.81 3.88 7.71
N ARG A 113 14.69 4.81 8.66
CA ARG A 113 13.74 5.93 8.61
C ARG A 113 13.77 6.69 7.28
N LYS A 114 14.98 7.00 6.79
CA LYS A 114 15.20 7.73 5.53
C LYS A 114 14.78 6.95 4.27
N GLU A 115 14.89 5.64 4.30
CA GLU A 115 14.46 4.79 3.18
C GLU A 115 12.94 4.77 3.05
N MET A 116 12.25 4.75 4.19
CA MET A 116 10.78 4.84 4.22
C MET A 116 10.27 6.16 3.68
N GLU A 117 10.83 7.27 4.16
CA GLU A 117 10.54 8.60 3.65
C GLU A 117 10.74 8.66 2.13
N ARG A 118 11.92 8.22 1.66
CA ARG A 118 12.27 8.23 0.24
C ARG A 118 11.29 7.41 -0.58
N ALA A 119 10.91 6.22 -0.12
CA ALA A 119 9.96 5.35 -0.80
C ALA A 119 8.58 6.00 -0.96
N ILE A 120 8.09 6.64 0.09
CA ILE A 120 6.81 7.37 0.04
C ILE A 120 6.92 8.53 -0.96
N ARG A 121 7.99 9.31 -0.92
CA ARG A 121 8.18 10.44 -1.84
C ARG A 121 8.28 10.00 -3.29
N ARG A 122 9.01 8.93 -3.59
CA ARG A 122 9.09 8.35 -4.95
C ARG A 122 7.71 8.04 -5.52
N ILE A 123 6.82 7.46 -4.74
CA ILE A 123 5.47 7.09 -5.23
C ILE A 123 4.51 8.28 -5.24
N MET A 124 4.59 9.17 -4.25
CA MET A 124 3.59 10.21 -4.06
C MET A 124 3.92 11.52 -4.77
N VAL A 125 5.21 11.83 -4.97
CA VAL A 125 5.67 13.17 -5.36
C VAL A 125 6.50 13.16 -6.65
N GLU A 126 7.27 12.10 -6.90
CA GLU A 126 8.21 12.06 -8.03
C GLU A 126 7.58 11.55 -9.33
N ALA A 127 8.18 11.86 -10.47
CA ALA A 127 7.72 11.42 -11.79
C ALA A 127 7.60 9.90 -11.91
N GLU A 128 8.46 9.14 -11.24
CA GLU A 128 8.36 7.68 -11.15
C GLU A 128 7.00 7.22 -10.62
N GLY A 129 6.45 7.92 -9.63
CA GLY A 129 5.13 7.62 -9.07
C GLY A 129 4.00 7.79 -10.09
N GLU A 130 4.09 8.78 -10.96
CA GLU A 130 3.12 8.99 -12.05
C GLU A 130 3.18 7.84 -13.08
N GLU A 131 4.38 7.39 -13.44
CA GLU A 131 4.56 6.26 -14.35
C GLU A 131 4.02 4.95 -13.73
N ILE A 132 4.31 4.69 -12.45
CA ILE A 132 3.79 3.53 -11.71
C ILE A 132 2.25 3.57 -11.69
N ARG A 133 1.67 4.73 -11.44
CA ARG A 133 0.21 4.93 -11.43
C ARG A 133 -0.40 4.66 -12.80
N ALA A 134 0.22 5.16 -13.87
CA ALA A 134 -0.23 4.93 -15.24
C ALA A 134 -0.22 3.43 -15.59
N ARG A 135 0.86 2.71 -15.23
CA ARG A 135 0.96 1.26 -15.43
C ARG A 135 -0.11 0.49 -14.62
N ASN A 136 -0.37 0.93 -13.40
CA ASN A 136 -1.39 0.32 -12.54
C ASN A 136 -2.79 0.49 -13.14
N GLN A 137 -3.12 1.66 -13.63
CA GLN A 137 -4.39 1.91 -14.32
C GLN A 137 -4.53 1.08 -15.61
N ALA A 138 -3.46 0.89 -16.36
CA ALA A 138 -3.45 0.03 -17.54
C ALA A 138 -3.68 -1.44 -17.16
N LEU A 139 -3.02 -1.93 -16.12
CA LEU A 139 -3.20 -3.29 -15.61
C LEU A 139 -4.63 -3.52 -15.10
N LYS A 140 -5.18 -2.60 -14.32
CA LYS A 140 -6.59 -2.60 -13.90
C LYS A 140 -7.53 -2.76 -15.09
N LYS A 141 -7.40 -1.91 -16.11
CA LYS A 141 -8.24 -1.97 -17.31
C LYS A 141 -8.13 -3.32 -18.03
N LYS A 142 -6.92 -3.89 -18.12
CA LYS A 142 -6.70 -5.22 -18.73
C LYS A 142 -7.44 -6.32 -17.97
N ILE A 143 -7.35 -6.34 -16.64
CA ILE A 143 -8.02 -7.31 -15.79
C ILE A 143 -9.53 -7.24 -15.98
N PHE A 144 -10.13 -6.04 -15.89
CA PHE A 144 -11.58 -5.90 -16.04
C PHE A 144 -12.08 -6.29 -17.43
N ARG A 145 -11.32 -6.00 -18.50
CA ARG A 145 -11.66 -6.49 -19.85
C ARG A 145 -11.66 -8.02 -19.92
N THR A 146 -10.64 -8.66 -19.34
CA THR A 146 -10.54 -10.12 -19.32
C THR A 146 -11.68 -10.76 -18.54
N LEU A 147 -12.01 -10.22 -17.37
CA LEU A 147 -13.13 -10.71 -16.55
C LEU A 147 -14.47 -10.55 -17.29
N HIS A 148 -14.67 -9.47 -18.02
CA HIS A 148 -15.89 -9.28 -18.82
C HIS A 148 -16.03 -10.33 -19.92
N VAL A 149 -14.95 -10.68 -20.60
CA VAL A 149 -14.94 -11.76 -21.61
C VAL A 149 -15.26 -13.12 -20.97
N ILE A 150 -14.68 -13.43 -19.81
CA ILE A 150 -14.93 -14.67 -19.07
C ILE A 150 -16.42 -14.78 -18.68
N ASN A 151 -17.04 -13.71 -18.21
CA ASN A 151 -18.45 -13.69 -17.87
C ASN A 151 -19.35 -13.95 -19.08
N LEU A 152 -18.99 -13.46 -20.27
CA LEU A 152 -19.73 -13.75 -21.50
C LEU A 152 -19.66 -15.23 -21.88
N PHE A 153 -18.53 -15.89 -21.65
CA PHE A 153 -18.36 -17.33 -21.90
C PHE A 153 -19.10 -18.21 -20.88
N ALA A 154 -19.20 -17.82 -19.63
CA ALA A 154 -19.89 -18.57 -18.59
C ALA A 154 -21.41 -18.62 -18.77
N TYR A 155 -21.99 -17.68 -19.49
CA TYR A 155 -23.44 -17.64 -19.81
C TYR A 155 -23.84 -18.41 -21.06
N GLN A 156 -22.89 -19.01 -21.79
CA GLN A 156 -23.17 -19.79 -23.01
C GLN A 156 -23.11 -21.32 -22.80
N THR A 157 -22.87 -21.77 -21.55
CA THR A 157 -22.95 -23.19 -21.16
C THR A 157 -24.23 -23.49 -20.42
#